data_8a4285b2871674a994f966a948819af3
#
_entry.id   8a4285b2871674a994f966a948819af3
#
_cell.length_a   1.000
_cell.length_b   1.000
_cell.length_c   1.000
_cell.angle_alpha   90.00
_cell.angle_beta   90.00
_cell.angle_gamma   90.00
#
_symmetry.space_group_name_H-M   'P 1'
#
loop_
_entity.id
_entity.type
_entity.pdbx_description
1 polymer ?
#
loop_
_entity_poly.entity_id
_entity_poly.type
_entity_poly.pdbx_seq_one_letter_code
_entity_poly.pdbx_strand_id
1 'polypeptide(L)'
;MVTKKKAVKKLQPYEIGELDHYLFGQGNHYEIYKKLGAHEVTAGKKGVYFAVWAPHAKSVSVIGEFNGWDAAADRMERQEPLGIYTVFVPEAKDGQMYKYCIETESGELIYKADPFANYAELRPGTASRITDVSHLKWTDDRWMESRKKWDNKENPLSIYEVHMGSWMRHPGREDEGFYTYREFAEAITKYVKKMGYTHVELMGIAEHPFDGSWGYQVTGYYAPTSRYGTPEDFAYMINYLHRNGIGVILDWVPAHFPKDAHGLADFDGTPTFEYADPRKGEHPDWGTKIFDYEKPQVRNFLIANALFWIEHFHVDGLRVDAVASMLYLDYGKQDGQWVP
;
A
#
# COMPACT_ATOMS: atom_id res chain seq x y z
N MET A 1 27.54 29.18 34.83
CA MET A 1 27.38 27.87 34.14
C MET A 1 26.79 28.12 32.77
N VAL A 2 27.56 27.95 31.70
CA VAL A 2 27.08 28.12 30.31
C VAL A 2 26.48 26.78 29.90
N THR A 3 25.17 26.72 29.85
CA THR A 3 24.45 25.56 29.31
C THR A 3 24.76 25.45 27.81
N LYS A 4 25.60 24.48 27.42
CA LYS A 4 25.79 24.12 26.02
C LYS A 4 24.43 23.71 25.46
N LYS A 5 23.83 24.55 24.59
CA LYS A 5 22.71 24.15 23.76
C LYS A 5 23.17 22.93 22.95
N LYS A 6 22.59 21.76 23.20
CA LYS A 6 22.75 20.61 22.32
C LYS A 6 22.31 21.05 20.92
N ALA A 7 23.19 20.92 19.93
CA ALA A 7 22.83 21.16 18.55
C ALA A 7 21.68 20.21 18.21
N VAL A 8 20.55 20.77 17.79
CA VAL A 8 19.42 19.95 17.31
C VAL A 8 19.90 19.23 16.05
N LYS A 9 19.99 17.91 16.09
CA LYS A 9 20.34 17.11 14.92
C LYS A 9 19.28 17.38 13.85
N LYS A 10 19.69 17.84 12.67
CA LYS A 10 18.78 18.00 11.53
C LYS A 10 18.37 16.60 11.05
N LEU A 11 17.10 16.28 11.19
CA LEU A 11 16.55 15.01 10.70
C LEU A 11 16.63 14.94 9.16
N GLN A 12 16.88 13.74 8.65
CA GLN A 12 16.75 13.46 7.23
C GLN A 12 15.27 13.37 6.83
N PRO A 13 14.91 13.56 5.56
CA PRO A 13 13.50 13.54 5.13
C PRO A 13 12.72 12.26 5.50
N TYR A 14 13.40 11.12 5.56
CA TYR A 14 12.84 9.82 5.92
C TYR A 14 12.83 9.52 7.42
N GLU A 15 13.63 10.24 8.24
CA GLU A 15 13.65 10.02 9.70
C GLU A 15 12.37 10.53 10.36
N ILE A 16 11.88 9.78 11.36
CA ILE A 16 10.70 10.14 12.16
C ILE A 16 11.11 11.20 13.19
N GLY A 17 10.34 12.28 13.26
CA GLY A 17 10.54 13.37 14.23
C GLY A 17 9.32 13.59 15.13
N GLU A 18 9.42 14.54 16.05
CA GLU A 18 8.34 14.90 16.99
C GLU A 18 7.05 15.32 16.26
N LEU A 19 7.19 16.08 15.18
CA LEU A 19 6.04 16.49 14.37
C LEU A 19 5.36 15.29 13.70
N ASP A 20 6.14 14.32 13.19
CA ASP A 20 5.60 13.12 12.57
C ASP A 20 4.82 12.29 13.61
N HIS A 21 5.35 12.12 14.81
CA HIS A 21 4.64 11.48 15.93
C HIS A 21 3.34 12.20 16.26
N TYR A 22 3.37 13.52 16.38
CA TYR A 22 2.18 14.31 16.69
C TYR A 22 1.11 14.15 15.61
N LEU A 23 1.46 14.38 14.34
CA LEU A 23 0.52 14.31 13.23
C LEU A 23 -0.05 12.89 13.03
N PHE A 24 0.80 11.86 13.13
CA PHE A 24 0.36 10.47 13.01
C PHE A 24 -0.54 10.06 14.19
N GLY A 25 -0.22 10.52 15.41
CA GLY A 25 -1.05 10.31 16.59
C GLY A 25 -2.43 10.97 16.48
N GLN A 26 -2.55 12.07 15.74
CA GLN A 26 -3.82 12.75 15.46
C GLN A 26 -4.54 12.20 14.21
N GLY A 27 -3.91 11.32 13.43
CA GLY A 27 -4.46 10.82 12.17
C GLY A 27 -4.40 11.79 11.01
N ASN A 28 -3.51 12.79 11.07
CA ASN A 28 -3.40 13.89 10.11
C ASN A 28 -2.07 13.93 9.35
N HIS A 29 -1.26 12.88 9.44
CA HIS A 29 0.00 12.78 8.70
C HIS A 29 -0.23 12.15 7.33
N TYR A 30 -0.82 12.89 6.41
CA TYR A 30 -1.24 12.36 5.10
C TYR A 30 -0.09 11.92 4.18
N GLU A 31 1.14 12.31 4.49
CA GLU A 31 2.37 11.88 3.82
C GLU A 31 3.18 10.86 4.63
N ILE A 32 2.56 10.13 5.56
CA ILE A 32 3.25 9.17 6.44
C ILE A 32 3.99 8.08 5.67
N TYR A 33 3.57 7.75 4.45
CA TYR A 33 4.25 6.83 3.54
C TYR A 33 5.65 7.30 3.11
N LYS A 34 6.00 8.56 3.32
CA LYS A 34 7.37 9.08 3.13
C LYS A 34 8.27 8.81 4.35
N LYS A 35 7.71 8.24 5.41
CA LYS A 35 8.35 7.98 6.70
C LYS A 35 8.32 6.51 7.07
N LEU A 36 7.13 5.87 7.02
CA LEU A 36 6.97 4.44 7.24
C LEU A 36 7.23 3.68 5.93
N GLY A 37 7.77 2.47 6.05
CA GLY A 37 8.22 1.67 4.93
C GLY A 37 9.74 1.58 4.83
N ALA A 38 10.23 1.25 3.64
CA ALA A 38 11.65 1.15 3.31
C ALA A 38 12.05 2.32 2.41
N HIS A 39 13.00 3.13 2.86
CA HIS A 39 13.45 4.34 2.16
C HIS A 39 14.94 4.30 1.85
N GLU A 40 15.28 4.39 0.57
CA GLU A 40 16.67 4.45 0.14
C GLU A 40 17.34 5.75 0.57
N VAL A 41 18.53 5.62 1.11
CA VAL A 41 19.40 6.72 1.48
C VAL A 41 20.51 6.84 0.46
N THR A 42 20.41 7.84 -0.41
CA THR A 42 21.37 8.05 -1.51
C THR A 42 22.45 9.08 -1.17
N ALA A 43 22.25 9.91 -0.15
CA ALA A 43 23.18 10.94 0.28
C ALA A 43 23.88 10.57 1.61
N GLY A 44 25.18 10.73 1.67
CA GLY A 44 25.98 10.39 2.85
C GLY A 44 26.26 8.88 2.94
N LYS A 45 25.91 8.24 4.06
CA LYS A 45 26.04 6.80 4.23
C LYS A 45 24.88 6.14 3.47
N LYS A 46 25.20 5.44 2.38
CA LYS A 46 24.20 4.73 1.57
C LYS A 46 23.64 3.52 2.32
N GLY A 47 22.39 3.18 2.04
CA GLY A 47 21.67 2.06 2.64
C GLY A 47 20.16 2.28 2.59
N VAL A 48 19.42 1.57 3.43
CA VAL A 48 17.96 1.69 3.52
C VAL A 48 17.55 1.97 4.95
N TYR A 49 16.69 2.94 5.13
CA TYR A 49 16.02 3.21 6.40
C TYR A 49 14.66 2.51 6.40
N PHE A 50 14.44 1.68 7.40
CA PHE A 50 13.18 0.96 7.61
C PHE A 50 12.44 1.54 8.79
N ALA A 51 11.13 1.71 8.65
CA ALA A 51 10.26 2.16 9.71
C ALA A 51 8.90 1.46 9.65
N VAL A 52 8.41 0.94 10.79
CA VAL A 52 7.14 0.23 10.89
C VAL A 52 6.40 0.58 12.19
N TRP A 53 5.09 0.70 12.10
CA TRP A 53 4.22 0.89 13.27
C TRP A 53 3.74 -0.46 13.80
N ALA A 54 4.17 -0.79 15.03
CA ALA A 54 3.85 -2.04 15.71
C ALA A 54 3.74 -1.77 17.24
N PRO A 55 2.69 -1.08 17.70
CA PRO A 55 2.63 -0.46 19.02
C PRO A 55 2.70 -1.44 20.19
N HIS A 56 2.26 -2.69 20.00
CA HIS A 56 2.23 -3.72 21.03
C HIS A 56 3.31 -4.80 20.83
N ALA A 57 4.20 -4.63 19.86
CA ALA A 57 5.33 -5.53 19.69
C ALA A 57 6.30 -5.40 20.86
N LYS A 58 6.84 -6.52 21.33
CA LYS A 58 7.92 -6.57 22.33
C LYS A 58 9.25 -6.19 21.70
N SER A 59 9.52 -6.68 20.49
CA SER A 59 10.65 -6.30 19.65
C SER A 59 10.33 -6.48 18.18
N VAL A 60 11.04 -5.75 17.31
CA VAL A 60 10.95 -5.89 15.86
C VAL A 60 12.35 -5.95 15.28
N SER A 61 12.55 -6.81 14.28
CA SER A 61 13.74 -6.85 13.44
C SER A 61 13.34 -6.80 11.98
N VAL A 62 14.14 -6.15 11.14
CA VAL A 62 14.01 -6.30 9.69
C VAL A 62 14.91 -7.43 9.22
N ILE A 63 14.35 -8.34 8.44
CA ILE A 63 15.05 -9.51 7.88
C ILE A 63 14.89 -9.50 6.36
N GLY A 64 15.93 -9.93 5.66
CA GLY A 64 15.91 -9.94 4.21
C GLY A 64 17.18 -10.53 3.60
N GLU A 65 17.27 -10.41 2.27
CA GLU A 65 18.44 -10.91 1.54
C GLU A 65 19.76 -10.25 1.96
N PHE A 66 19.70 -9.02 2.46
CA PHE A 66 20.85 -8.24 2.92
C PHE A 66 21.48 -8.76 4.21
N ASN A 67 20.77 -9.54 5.01
CA ASN A 67 21.26 -10.11 6.27
C ASN A 67 21.02 -11.62 6.40
N GLY A 68 20.74 -12.32 5.27
CA GLY A 68 20.48 -13.74 5.25
C GLY A 68 19.23 -14.18 6.02
N TRP A 69 18.24 -13.27 6.17
CA TRP A 69 16.99 -13.50 6.91
C TRP A 69 17.20 -13.75 8.42
N ASP A 70 18.29 -13.25 8.98
CA ASP A 70 18.63 -13.40 10.40
C ASP A 70 17.90 -12.36 11.26
N ALA A 71 16.97 -12.81 12.10
CA ALA A 71 16.21 -11.95 13.01
C ALA A 71 17.07 -11.31 14.13
N ALA A 72 18.31 -11.75 14.33
CA ALA A 72 19.21 -11.17 15.32
C ALA A 72 20.07 -10.03 14.75
N ALA A 73 20.18 -9.91 13.41
CA ALA A 73 21.14 -9.03 12.75
C ALA A 73 20.73 -7.55 12.82
N ASP A 74 19.52 -7.22 12.40
CA ASP A 74 19.04 -5.84 12.25
C ASP A 74 17.82 -5.57 13.14
N ARG A 75 18.06 -5.51 14.45
CA ARG A 75 17.04 -5.14 15.43
C ARG A 75 16.69 -3.67 15.29
N MET A 76 15.40 -3.38 15.33
CA MET A 76 14.86 -2.03 15.19
C MET A 76 14.71 -1.35 16.56
N GLU A 77 14.97 -0.05 16.59
CA GLU A 77 14.81 0.79 17.77
C GLU A 77 13.36 1.30 17.86
N ARG A 78 12.74 1.12 19.03
CA ARG A 78 11.39 1.63 19.30
C ARG A 78 11.39 3.12 19.54
N GLN A 79 10.57 3.84 18.79
CA GLN A 79 10.35 5.28 18.94
C GLN A 79 9.03 5.52 19.69
N GLU A 80 9.14 6.17 20.84
CA GLU A 80 7.95 6.54 21.63
C GLU A 80 7.40 7.91 21.17
N PRO A 81 6.09 8.21 21.39
CA PRO A 81 5.12 7.43 22.18
C PRO A 81 4.27 6.44 21.37
N LEU A 82 4.42 6.33 20.07
CA LEU A 82 3.47 5.60 19.20
C LEU A 82 3.88 4.16 18.89
N GLY A 83 5.06 3.72 19.35
CA GLY A 83 5.54 2.36 19.05
C GLY A 83 5.89 2.17 17.56
N ILE A 84 6.54 3.16 16.97
CA ILE A 84 7.16 3.04 15.65
C ILE A 84 8.56 2.47 15.87
N TYR A 85 8.90 1.44 15.10
CA TYR A 85 10.23 0.83 15.12
C TYR A 85 11.02 1.28 13.89
N THR A 86 12.31 1.60 14.08
CA THR A 86 13.17 2.12 13.00
C THR A 86 14.56 1.51 13.05
N VAL A 87 15.17 1.32 11.87
CA VAL A 87 16.59 0.95 11.74
C VAL A 87 17.15 1.44 10.40
N PHE A 88 18.43 1.76 10.38
CA PHE A 88 19.17 2.02 9.15
C PHE A 88 20.09 0.84 8.84
N VAL A 89 19.95 0.24 7.66
CA VAL A 89 20.71 -0.93 7.21
C VAL A 89 21.57 -0.54 6.00
N PRO A 90 22.90 -0.40 6.19
CA PRO A 90 23.79 0.04 5.11
C PRO A 90 23.98 -0.99 3.99
N GLU A 91 23.77 -2.28 4.27
CA GLU A 91 23.93 -3.38 3.33
C GLU A 91 22.70 -3.57 2.43
N ALA A 92 21.54 -3.04 2.85
CA ALA A 92 20.28 -3.15 2.10
C ALA A 92 20.29 -2.27 0.84
N LYS A 93 19.67 -2.76 -0.24
CA LYS A 93 19.64 -2.14 -1.57
C LYS A 93 18.31 -2.36 -2.25
N ASP A 94 18.01 -1.50 -3.23
CA ASP A 94 16.87 -1.63 -4.13
C ASP A 94 16.73 -3.05 -4.70
N GLY A 95 15.49 -3.50 -4.85
CA GLY A 95 15.11 -4.80 -5.38
C GLY A 95 15.22 -5.98 -4.41
N GLN A 96 15.93 -5.85 -3.28
CA GLN A 96 16.06 -6.93 -2.31
C GLN A 96 14.75 -7.19 -1.55
N MET A 97 14.51 -8.45 -1.25
CA MET A 97 13.34 -8.89 -0.49
C MET A 97 13.57 -8.75 1.01
N TYR A 98 12.50 -8.38 1.73
CA TYR A 98 12.51 -8.24 3.19
C TYR A 98 11.16 -8.51 3.82
N LYS A 99 11.18 -8.74 5.13
CA LYS A 99 10.02 -8.81 6.04
C LYS A 99 10.36 -8.18 7.38
N TYR A 100 9.33 -7.91 8.17
CA TYR A 100 9.50 -7.66 9.60
C TYR A 100 9.31 -8.96 10.39
N CYS A 101 10.27 -9.29 11.26
CA CYS A 101 10.15 -10.31 12.28
C CYS A 101 9.73 -9.61 13.58
N ILE A 102 8.52 -9.88 14.02
CA ILE A 102 7.90 -9.23 15.19
C ILE A 102 7.82 -10.24 16.32
N GLU A 103 8.42 -9.94 17.47
CA GLU A 103 8.20 -10.67 18.71
C GLU A 103 6.97 -10.08 19.40
N THR A 104 5.93 -10.87 19.55
CA THR A 104 4.70 -10.47 20.22
C THR A 104 4.90 -10.38 21.73
N GLU A 105 3.94 -9.81 22.47
CA GLU A 105 3.97 -9.80 23.94
C GLU A 105 4.04 -11.20 24.55
N SER A 106 3.45 -12.20 23.89
CA SER A 106 3.53 -13.60 24.31
C SER A 106 4.88 -14.27 24.05
N GLY A 107 5.77 -13.61 23.28
CA GLY A 107 7.07 -14.13 22.88
C GLY A 107 7.04 -14.96 21.58
N GLU A 108 5.92 -15.04 20.89
CA GLU A 108 5.82 -15.65 19.58
C GLU A 108 6.51 -14.77 18.52
N LEU A 109 7.22 -15.39 17.58
CA LEU A 109 7.79 -14.71 16.42
C LEU A 109 6.86 -14.84 15.23
N ILE A 110 6.39 -13.71 14.71
CA ILE A 110 5.56 -13.63 13.52
C ILE A 110 6.29 -12.84 12.42
N TYR A 111 5.98 -13.18 11.16
CA TYR A 111 6.67 -12.62 9.99
C TYR A 111 5.68 -11.87 9.11
N LYS A 112 5.86 -10.56 9.00
CA LYS A 112 4.93 -9.65 8.32
C LYS A 112 5.57 -8.99 7.11
N ALA A 113 4.79 -8.86 6.03
CA ALA A 113 5.11 -7.93 4.96
C ALA A 113 5.01 -6.49 5.47
N ASP A 114 5.69 -5.58 4.81
CA ASP A 114 5.62 -4.17 5.17
C ASP A 114 4.30 -3.55 4.70
N PRO A 115 3.48 -2.97 5.59
CA PRO A 115 2.22 -2.34 5.22
C PRO A 115 2.36 -1.17 4.23
N PHE A 116 3.55 -0.55 4.17
CA PHE A 116 3.86 0.60 3.30
C PHE A 116 4.77 0.24 2.13
N ALA A 117 5.07 -1.05 1.90
CA ALA A 117 5.88 -1.47 0.77
C ALA A 117 5.28 -1.03 -0.57
N ASN A 118 6.12 -0.50 -1.45
CA ASN A 118 5.71 -0.06 -2.79
C ASN A 118 5.84 -1.17 -3.85
N TYR A 119 6.42 -2.31 -3.49
CA TYR A 119 6.56 -3.48 -4.35
C TYR A 119 6.53 -4.76 -3.52
N ALA A 120 5.88 -5.79 -4.03
CA ALA A 120 5.76 -7.09 -3.40
C ALA A 120 6.49 -8.18 -4.20
N GLU A 121 6.92 -9.22 -3.51
CA GLU A 121 7.37 -10.45 -4.15
C GLU A 121 6.21 -11.05 -4.97
N LEU A 122 6.55 -11.64 -6.13
CA LEU A 122 5.54 -12.36 -6.93
C LEU A 122 5.02 -13.57 -6.15
N ARG A 123 3.70 -13.72 -6.12
CA ARG A 123 3.07 -14.87 -5.46
C ARG A 123 3.58 -16.22 -6.02
N PRO A 124 3.67 -17.28 -5.22
CA PRO A 124 3.17 -17.43 -3.85
C PRO A 124 4.08 -16.81 -2.77
N GLY A 125 5.13 -16.10 -3.15
CA GLY A 125 5.98 -15.38 -2.21
C GLY A 125 5.19 -14.29 -1.46
N THR A 126 5.66 -13.92 -0.27
CA THR A 126 4.95 -13.03 0.65
C THR A 126 5.86 -11.94 1.24
N ALA A 127 7.05 -11.76 0.67
CA ALA A 127 7.95 -10.70 1.08
C ALA A 127 7.61 -9.36 0.42
N SER A 128 8.04 -8.29 1.04
CA SER A 128 8.11 -6.98 0.43
C SER A 128 9.44 -6.85 -0.34
N ARG A 129 9.50 -5.97 -1.35
CA ARG A 129 10.72 -5.59 -2.03
C ARG A 129 11.05 -4.13 -1.75
N ILE A 130 12.32 -3.86 -1.50
CA ILE A 130 12.81 -2.50 -1.39
C ILE A 130 12.67 -1.84 -2.76
N THR A 131 11.96 -0.72 -2.83
CA THR A 131 11.89 0.10 -4.03
C THR A 131 11.45 1.52 -3.70
N ASP A 132 11.95 2.49 -4.46
CA ASP A 132 11.60 3.91 -4.33
C ASP A 132 10.81 4.37 -5.55
N VAL A 133 9.52 4.64 -5.34
CA VAL A 133 8.61 5.16 -6.37
C VAL A 133 8.68 6.68 -6.54
N SER A 134 9.50 7.39 -5.75
CA SER A 134 9.67 8.85 -5.89
C SER A 134 10.40 9.25 -7.18
N HIS A 135 11.08 8.29 -7.82
CA HIS A 135 11.85 8.49 -9.04
C HIS A 135 11.10 8.13 -10.33
N LEU A 136 9.82 7.81 -10.24
CA LEU A 136 9.00 7.51 -11.41
C LEU A 136 9.01 8.66 -12.42
N LYS A 137 9.17 8.32 -13.70
CA LYS A 137 9.29 9.31 -14.77
C LYS A 137 7.95 9.50 -15.46
N TRP A 138 7.48 10.72 -15.44
CA TRP A 138 6.20 11.11 -16.03
C TRP A 138 6.43 11.99 -17.27
N THR A 139 5.57 11.84 -18.28
CA THR A 139 5.53 12.65 -19.50
C THR A 139 4.08 12.99 -19.86
N ASP A 140 3.21 13.04 -18.87
CA ASP A 140 1.77 13.26 -18.96
C ASP A 140 1.34 14.68 -18.55
N ASP A 141 2.27 15.65 -18.52
CA ASP A 141 2.00 17.04 -18.11
C ASP A 141 0.77 17.64 -18.79
N ARG A 142 0.58 17.35 -20.09
CA ARG A 142 -0.58 17.85 -20.84
C ARG A 142 -1.90 17.30 -20.27
N TRP A 143 -1.92 16.03 -19.89
CA TRP A 143 -3.08 15.41 -19.24
C TRP A 143 -3.32 16.03 -17.86
N MET A 144 -2.28 16.12 -17.04
CA MET A 144 -2.35 16.69 -15.71
C MET A 144 -2.85 18.13 -15.70
N GLU A 145 -2.48 18.94 -16.67
CA GLU A 145 -3.02 20.30 -16.83
C GLU A 145 -4.47 20.29 -17.35
N SER A 146 -4.84 19.39 -18.26
CA SER A 146 -6.22 19.28 -18.74
C SER A 146 -7.17 18.78 -17.67
N ARG A 147 -6.72 17.81 -16.83
CA ARG A 147 -7.46 17.26 -15.70
C ARG A 147 -7.92 18.34 -14.72
N LYS A 148 -7.11 19.35 -14.44
CA LYS A 148 -7.45 20.47 -13.56
C LYS A 148 -8.65 21.28 -14.04
N LYS A 149 -8.92 21.23 -15.35
CA LYS A 149 -10.02 21.98 -16.01
C LYS A 149 -11.23 21.09 -16.29
N TRP A 150 -11.15 19.81 -15.94
CA TRP A 150 -12.25 18.88 -16.16
C TRP A 150 -13.42 19.21 -15.25
N ASP A 151 -14.59 19.44 -15.84
CA ASP A 151 -15.84 19.61 -15.11
C ASP A 151 -16.74 18.40 -15.36
N ASN A 152 -16.96 17.60 -14.33
CA ASN A 152 -17.80 16.41 -14.40
C ASN A 152 -19.28 16.70 -14.73
N LYS A 153 -19.71 17.97 -14.63
CA LYS A 153 -21.07 18.38 -14.98
C LYS A 153 -21.21 18.72 -16.46
N GLU A 154 -20.14 19.17 -17.09
CA GLU A 154 -20.12 19.62 -18.49
C GLU A 154 -19.45 18.61 -19.42
N ASN A 155 -18.49 17.83 -18.92
CA ASN A 155 -17.76 16.86 -19.73
C ASN A 155 -18.36 15.46 -19.59
N PRO A 156 -18.65 14.75 -20.69
CA PRO A 156 -19.19 13.40 -20.63
C PRO A 156 -18.16 12.45 -20.04
N LEU A 157 -18.60 11.58 -19.15
CA LEU A 157 -17.81 10.53 -18.55
C LEU A 157 -18.33 9.17 -19.02
N SER A 158 -17.46 8.37 -19.65
CA SER A 158 -17.73 7.00 -20.04
C SER A 158 -16.59 6.12 -19.57
N ILE A 159 -16.87 5.20 -18.64
CA ILE A 159 -15.89 4.38 -17.94
C ILE A 159 -15.95 2.96 -18.45
N TYR A 160 -14.80 2.38 -18.74
CA TYR A 160 -14.63 0.95 -19.00
C TYR A 160 -13.97 0.30 -17.78
N GLU A 161 -14.76 -0.41 -17.00
CA GLU A 161 -14.30 -1.23 -15.87
C GLU A 161 -13.67 -2.52 -16.40
N VAL A 162 -12.48 -2.86 -15.90
CA VAL A 162 -11.71 -4.00 -16.40
C VAL A 162 -10.84 -4.65 -15.32
N HIS A 163 -10.89 -5.97 -15.25
CA HIS A 163 -9.93 -6.77 -14.49
C HIS A 163 -8.81 -7.26 -15.44
N MET A 164 -7.58 -6.78 -15.23
CA MET A 164 -6.45 -7.04 -16.12
C MET A 164 -6.20 -8.52 -16.37
N GLY A 165 -6.21 -9.34 -15.32
CA GLY A 165 -5.90 -10.76 -15.39
C GLY A 165 -6.91 -11.61 -16.13
N SER A 166 -8.12 -11.11 -16.40
CA SER A 166 -9.17 -11.84 -17.13
C SER A 166 -9.58 -11.21 -18.46
N TRP A 167 -9.17 -9.98 -18.74
CA TRP A 167 -9.61 -9.25 -19.93
C TRP A 167 -9.10 -9.88 -21.23
N MET A 168 -7.78 -10.10 -21.32
CA MET A 168 -7.12 -10.83 -22.40
C MET A 168 -5.94 -11.62 -21.86
N ARG A 169 -5.63 -12.75 -22.51
CA ARG A 169 -4.47 -13.59 -22.17
C ARG A 169 -3.73 -14.01 -23.43
N HIS A 170 -2.44 -14.25 -23.31
CA HIS A 170 -1.64 -14.86 -24.35
C HIS A 170 -1.88 -16.36 -24.38
N PRO A 171 -2.38 -16.93 -25.48
CA PRO A 171 -2.59 -18.37 -25.60
C PRO A 171 -1.25 -19.12 -25.50
N GLY A 172 -1.22 -20.18 -24.69
CA GLY A 172 -0.10 -21.13 -24.65
C GLY A 172 1.16 -20.64 -23.90
N ARG A 173 1.09 -19.53 -23.15
CA ARG A 173 2.18 -19.14 -22.24
C ARG A 173 2.09 -19.93 -20.94
N GLU A 174 3.26 -20.40 -20.44
CA GLU A 174 3.36 -21.16 -19.17
C GLU A 174 3.13 -20.28 -17.93
N ASP A 175 3.34 -18.97 -18.04
CA ASP A 175 3.21 -17.96 -16.99
C ASP A 175 1.77 -17.45 -16.82
N GLU A 176 0.78 -18.34 -16.89
CA GLU A 176 -0.66 -18.02 -16.85
C GLU A 176 -1.14 -17.13 -18.00
N GLY A 177 -0.25 -16.66 -18.85
CA GLY A 177 -0.55 -15.87 -20.05
C GLY A 177 -1.10 -14.48 -19.78
N PHE A 178 -0.86 -13.89 -18.61
CA PHE A 178 -1.25 -12.52 -18.33
C PHE A 178 -0.55 -11.53 -19.27
N TYR A 179 -1.24 -10.47 -19.62
CA TYR A 179 -0.59 -9.28 -20.17
C TYR A 179 0.20 -8.57 -19.07
N THR A 180 1.42 -8.16 -19.41
CA THR A 180 2.17 -7.21 -18.58
C THR A 180 1.47 -5.84 -18.56
N TYR A 181 1.79 -4.98 -17.60
CA TYR A 181 1.31 -3.60 -17.57
C TYR A 181 1.55 -2.88 -18.91
N ARG A 182 2.71 -3.11 -19.54
CA ARG A 182 3.07 -2.47 -20.83
C ARG A 182 2.23 -2.99 -21.99
N GLU A 183 2.07 -4.32 -22.11
CA GLU A 183 1.24 -4.94 -23.15
C GLU A 183 -0.22 -4.54 -23.00
N PHE A 184 -0.71 -4.53 -21.75
CA PHE A 184 -2.08 -4.09 -21.45
C PHE A 184 -2.30 -2.63 -21.83
N ALA A 185 -1.37 -1.73 -21.51
CA ALA A 185 -1.46 -0.31 -21.87
C ALA A 185 -1.73 -0.10 -23.36
N GLU A 186 -0.99 -0.80 -24.21
CA GLU A 186 -1.15 -0.70 -25.67
C GLU A 186 -2.48 -1.30 -26.16
N ALA A 187 -2.84 -2.46 -25.63
CA ALA A 187 -4.04 -3.19 -26.08
C ALA A 187 -5.32 -2.48 -25.65
N ILE A 188 -5.41 -2.09 -24.36
CA ILE A 188 -6.60 -1.42 -23.80
C ILE A 188 -6.81 -0.05 -24.44
N THR A 189 -5.75 0.69 -24.69
CA THR A 189 -5.83 2.01 -25.36
C THR A 189 -6.51 1.89 -26.73
N LYS A 190 -6.12 0.92 -27.54
CA LYS A 190 -6.73 0.69 -28.87
C LYS A 190 -8.22 0.37 -28.73
N TYR A 191 -8.57 -0.46 -27.76
CA TYR A 191 -9.94 -0.88 -27.53
C TYR A 191 -10.82 0.29 -27.04
N VAL A 192 -10.45 0.96 -25.97
CA VAL A 192 -11.29 2.01 -25.36
C VAL A 192 -11.43 3.23 -26.28
N LYS A 193 -10.39 3.59 -27.05
CA LYS A 193 -10.49 4.66 -28.07
C LYS A 193 -11.45 4.29 -29.18
N LYS A 194 -11.40 3.04 -29.68
CA LYS A 194 -12.33 2.55 -30.72
C LYS A 194 -13.78 2.57 -30.21
N MET A 195 -13.99 2.26 -28.93
CA MET A 195 -15.32 2.19 -28.32
C MET A 195 -15.83 3.55 -27.81
N GLY A 196 -14.97 4.57 -27.72
CA GLY A 196 -15.34 5.91 -27.28
C GLY A 196 -15.39 6.11 -25.76
N TYR A 197 -14.73 5.25 -24.99
CA TYR A 197 -14.59 5.44 -23.53
C TYR A 197 -13.59 6.56 -23.23
N THR A 198 -13.85 7.27 -22.13
CA THR A 198 -13.00 8.36 -21.63
C THR A 198 -12.03 7.92 -20.55
N HIS A 199 -12.41 6.91 -19.77
CA HIS A 199 -11.63 6.40 -18.64
C HIS A 199 -11.62 4.88 -18.63
N VAL A 200 -10.56 4.34 -18.01
CA VAL A 200 -10.45 2.93 -17.61
C VAL A 200 -10.51 2.86 -16.09
N GLU A 201 -11.36 1.99 -15.55
CA GLU A 201 -11.40 1.63 -14.14
C GLU A 201 -10.73 0.27 -13.94
N LEU A 202 -9.65 0.26 -13.15
CA LEU A 202 -8.84 -0.93 -12.91
C LEU A 202 -9.30 -1.64 -11.65
N MET A 203 -9.94 -2.80 -11.81
CA MET A 203 -10.33 -3.67 -10.70
C MET A 203 -9.10 -4.31 -10.06
N GLY A 204 -9.05 -4.32 -8.71
CA GLY A 204 -8.14 -5.13 -7.92
C GLY A 204 -6.65 -5.02 -8.27
N ILE A 205 -6.15 -3.80 -8.47
CA ILE A 205 -4.76 -3.58 -8.91
C ILE A 205 -3.76 -3.53 -7.75
N ALA A 206 -4.20 -3.30 -6.52
CA ALA A 206 -3.34 -3.39 -5.35
C ALA A 206 -2.91 -4.84 -5.09
N GLU A 207 -1.74 -5.06 -4.47
CA GLU A 207 -1.21 -6.41 -4.25
C GLU A 207 -2.11 -7.25 -3.36
N HIS A 208 -2.33 -8.50 -3.77
CA HIS A 208 -3.22 -9.45 -3.10
C HIS A 208 -2.73 -10.89 -3.32
N PRO A 209 -2.90 -11.82 -2.35
CA PRO A 209 -2.39 -13.18 -2.48
C PRO A 209 -3.30 -14.09 -3.31
N PHE A 210 -4.62 -13.89 -3.26
CA PHE A 210 -5.61 -14.81 -3.80
C PHE A 210 -6.28 -14.28 -5.08
N ASP A 211 -6.02 -14.91 -6.22
CA ASP A 211 -6.59 -14.51 -7.52
C ASP A 211 -8.11 -14.55 -7.56
N GLY A 212 -8.72 -15.51 -6.86
CA GLY A 212 -10.18 -15.64 -6.79
C GLY A 212 -10.89 -14.48 -6.10
N SER A 213 -10.15 -13.62 -5.38
CA SER A 213 -10.70 -12.40 -4.80
C SER A 213 -10.84 -11.25 -5.81
N TRP A 214 -10.35 -11.42 -7.05
CA TRP A 214 -10.25 -10.36 -8.06
C TRP A 214 -9.49 -9.11 -7.59
N GLY A 215 -8.65 -9.27 -6.55
CA GLY A 215 -7.90 -8.18 -5.94
C GLY A 215 -8.62 -7.42 -4.82
N TYR A 216 -9.79 -7.88 -4.37
CA TYR A 216 -10.51 -7.26 -3.25
C TYR A 216 -10.05 -7.74 -1.87
N GLN A 217 -9.13 -8.71 -1.78
CA GLN A 217 -8.47 -9.12 -0.55
C GLN A 217 -7.03 -8.60 -0.52
N VAL A 218 -6.89 -7.29 -0.31
CA VAL A 218 -5.63 -6.56 -0.42
C VAL A 218 -4.70 -6.85 0.76
N THR A 219 -3.44 -7.19 0.48
CA THR A 219 -2.37 -7.30 1.48
C THR A 219 -1.30 -6.23 1.32
N GLY A 220 -1.12 -5.67 0.12
CA GLY A 220 -0.16 -4.60 -0.17
C GLY A 220 -0.85 -3.33 -0.65
N TYR A 221 -1.30 -2.49 0.27
CA TYR A 221 -2.09 -1.29 -0.01
C TYR A 221 -1.33 -0.23 -0.82
N TYR A 222 0.00 -0.17 -0.68
CA TYR A 222 0.86 0.81 -1.34
C TYR A 222 1.66 0.22 -2.52
N ALA A 223 1.33 -0.99 -2.95
CA ALA A 223 2.00 -1.68 -4.05
C ALA A 223 1.02 -2.05 -5.17
N PRO A 224 1.30 -1.72 -6.43
CA PRO A 224 0.62 -2.37 -7.56
C PRO A 224 1.00 -3.84 -7.58
N THR A 225 0.06 -4.71 -7.96
CA THR A 225 0.31 -6.16 -7.94
C THR A 225 1.49 -6.53 -8.84
N SER A 226 2.37 -7.36 -8.33
CA SER A 226 3.56 -7.87 -9.03
C SER A 226 3.23 -8.86 -10.17
N ARG A 227 1.97 -9.31 -10.27
CA ARG A 227 1.50 -10.23 -11.32
C ARG A 227 1.76 -9.76 -12.73
N TYR A 228 1.73 -8.45 -12.95
CA TYR A 228 1.76 -7.86 -14.28
C TYR A 228 3.03 -7.04 -14.56
N GLY A 229 3.94 -6.99 -13.60
CA GLY A 229 5.22 -6.27 -13.74
C GLY A 229 5.62 -5.49 -12.49
N THR A 230 6.48 -4.51 -12.69
CA THR A 230 7.02 -3.67 -11.63
C THR A 230 6.18 -2.40 -11.40
N PRO A 231 6.42 -1.65 -10.30
CA PRO A 231 5.80 -0.33 -10.10
C PRO A 231 6.10 0.66 -11.23
N GLU A 232 7.28 0.60 -11.85
CA GLU A 232 7.65 1.40 -13.01
C GLU A 232 6.83 1.02 -14.25
N ASP A 233 6.54 -0.27 -14.43
CA ASP A 233 5.68 -0.73 -15.52
C ASP A 233 4.23 -0.29 -15.32
N PHE A 234 3.75 -0.27 -14.08
CA PHE A 234 2.45 0.28 -13.74
C PHE A 234 2.37 1.78 -14.02
N ALA A 235 3.39 2.54 -13.58
CA ALA A 235 3.50 3.97 -13.90
C ALA A 235 3.56 4.21 -15.42
N TYR A 236 4.32 3.39 -16.16
CA TYR A 236 4.35 3.45 -17.62
C TYR A 236 2.96 3.28 -18.22
N MET A 237 2.16 2.32 -17.72
CA MET A 237 0.80 2.07 -18.21
C MET A 237 -0.09 3.32 -18.02
N ILE A 238 -0.09 3.91 -16.84
CA ILE A 238 -0.89 5.12 -16.57
C ILE A 238 -0.42 6.29 -17.47
N ASN A 239 0.89 6.51 -17.51
CA ASN A 239 1.48 7.55 -18.36
C ASN A 239 1.13 7.35 -19.85
N TYR A 240 1.09 6.12 -20.34
CA TYR A 240 0.69 5.79 -21.69
C TYR A 240 -0.78 6.11 -21.96
N LEU A 241 -1.68 5.73 -21.03
CA LEU A 241 -3.11 6.05 -21.12
C LEU A 241 -3.35 7.55 -21.13
N HIS A 242 -2.74 8.30 -20.22
CA HIS A 242 -2.83 9.76 -20.14
C HIS A 242 -2.36 10.45 -21.43
N ARG A 243 -1.23 10.02 -21.99
CA ARG A 243 -0.74 10.54 -23.27
C ARG A 243 -1.67 10.26 -24.44
N ASN A 244 -2.53 9.28 -24.33
CA ASN A 244 -3.56 8.94 -25.30
C ASN A 244 -4.93 9.56 -25.00
N GLY A 245 -5.02 10.42 -23.97
CA GLY A 245 -6.26 11.12 -23.61
C GLY A 245 -7.27 10.24 -22.85
N ILE A 246 -6.79 9.24 -22.11
CA ILE A 246 -7.62 8.30 -21.34
C ILE A 246 -7.26 8.45 -19.86
N GLY A 247 -8.26 8.71 -19.00
CA GLY A 247 -8.10 8.76 -17.56
C GLY A 247 -8.09 7.37 -16.93
N VAL A 248 -7.55 7.29 -15.71
CA VAL A 248 -7.44 6.04 -14.95
C VAL A 248 -8.10 6.19 -13.60
N ILE A 249 -9.07 5.32 -13.33
CA ILE A 249 -9.73 5.16 -12.03
C ILE A 249 -9.23 3.86 -11.42
N LEU A 250 -9.01 3.87 -10.12
CA LEU A 250 -8.51 2.71 -9.40
C LEU A 250 -9.54 2.24 -8.38
N ASP A 251 -9.83 0.94 -8.36
CA ASP A 251 -10.59 0.33 -7.28
C ASP A 251 -9.78 0.38 -5.99
N TRP A 252 -10.35 1.02 -4.99
CA TRP A 252 -9.76 1.21 -3.67
C TRP A 252 -10.62 0.53 -2.61
N VAL A 253 -9.99 -0.32 -1.80
CA VAL A 253 -10.65 -1.23 -0.85
C VAL A 253 -10.36 -0.80 0.60
N PRO A 254 -10.94 0.29 1.12
CA PRO A 254 -10.69 0.76 2.48
C PRO A 254 -11.54 0.08 3.55
N ALA A 255 -12.42 -0.84 3.16
CA ALA A 255 -13.40 -1.43 4.06
C ALA A 255 -12.85 -2.62 4.86
N HIS A 256 -12.05 -3.46 4.22
CA HIS A 256 -11.64 -4.73 4.80
C HIS A 256 -10.32 -5.24 4.21
N PHE A 257 -9.74 -6.27 4.85
CA PHE A 257 -8.54 -6.95 4.39
C PHE A 257 -8.55 -8.42 4.81
N PRO A 258 -7.80 -9.31 4.12
CA PRO A 258 -7.79 -10.74 4.39
C PRO A 258 -7.04 -11.09 5.68
N LYS A 259 -7.24 -12.32 6.15
CA LYS A 259 -6.62 -12.87 7.36
C LYS A 259 -5.26 -13.53 7.11
N ASP A 260 -4.66 -13.33 5.94
CA ASP A 260 -3.36 -13.91 5.59
C ASP A 260 -2.29 -13.53 6.60
N ALA A 261 -1.54 -14.51 7.07
CA ALA A 261 -0.60 -14.36 8.20
C ALA A 261 0.50 -13.32 7.96
N HIS A 262 0.88 -13.09 6.69
CA HIS A 262 1.88 -12.08 6.33
C HIS A 262 1.30 -10.66 6.17
N GLY A 263 -0.05 -10.53 6.13
CA GLY A 263 -0.76 -9.26 5.93
C GLY A 263 -1.00 -8.48 7.22
N LEU A 264 -2.06 -7.65 7.19
CA LEU A 264 -2.35 -6.71 8.26
C LEU A 264 -3.03 -7.33 9.49
N ALA A 265 -3.69 -8.50 9.34
CA ALA A 265 -4.43 -9.14 10.43
C ALA A 265 -3.51 -9.47 11.61
N ASP A 266 -3.90 -9.06 12.81
CA ASP A 266 -3.14 -9.24 14.04
C ASP A 266 -1.65 -8.86 13.87
N PHE A 267 -1.40 -7.64 13.33
CA PHE A 267 -0.11 -7.26 12.76
C PHE A 267 1.07 -7.38 13.71
N ASP A 268 0.91 -7.00 14.97
CA ASP A 268 1.93 -7.13 16.01
C ASP A 268 1.61 -8.21 17.06
N GLY A 269 0.74 -9.17 16.68
CA GLY A 269 0.18 -10.17 17.57
C GLY A 269 -1.10 -9.70 18.26
N THR A 270 -1.57 -8.49 17.93
CA THR A 270 -2.82 -7.91 18.41
C THR A 270 -3.61 -7.28 17.28
N PRO A 271 -4.92 -6.99 17.44
CA PRO A 271 -5.71 -6.24 16.47
C PRO A 271 -5.19 -4.82 16.28
N THR A 272 -4.14 -4.66 15.47
CA THR A 272 -3.48 -3.36 15.22
C THR A 272 -4.27 -2.50 14.26
N PHE A 273 -4.66 -3.07 13.11
CA PHE A 273 -5.40 -2.37 12.06
C PHE A 273 -6.91 -2.59 12.15
N GLU A 274 -7.36 -3.69 12.72
CA GLU A 274 -8.75 -4.08 12.86
C GLU A 274 -9.34 -3.76 14.24
N TYR A 275 -10.68 -3.80 14.33
CA TYR A 275 -11.37 -3.81 15.61
C TYR A 275 -11.07 -5.08 16.39
N ALA A 276 -10.89 -4.95 17.72
CA ALA A 276 -10.60 -6.07 18.60
C ALA A 276 -11.82 -6.98 18.82
N ASP A 277 -13.04 -6.41 18.88
CA ASP A 277 -14.27 -7.21 19.00
C ASP A 277 -14.63 -7.78 17.62
N PRO A 278 -14.66 -9.12 17.44
CA PRO A 278 -14.98 -9.73 16.15
C PRO A 278 -16.37 -9.37 15.63
N ARG A 279 -17.31 -8.96 16.49
CA ARG A 279 -18.62 -8.47 16.08
C ARG A 279 -18.53 -7.11 15.35
N LYS A 280 -17.48 -6.30 15.59
CA LYS A 280 -17.14 -5.11 14.81
C LYS A 280 -16.09 -5.41 13.74
N GLY A 281 -15.12 -6.26 14.08
CA GLY A 281 -13.89 -6.47 13.35
C GLY A 281 -13.92 -7.53 12.26
N GLU A 282 -15.03 -8.20 11.99
CA GLU A 282 -15.09 -9.25 10.97
C GLU A 282 -16.33 -9.15 10.07
N HIS A 283 -16.11 -9.46 8.79
CA HIS A 283 -17.18 -9.77 7.83
C HIS A 283 -17.32 -11.29 7.72
N PRO A 284 -18.36 -11.91 8.32
CA PRO A 284 -18.53 -13.37 8.30
C PRO A 284 -18.64 -13.94 6.88
N ASP A 285 -19.37 -13.26 6.00
CA ASP A 285 -19.62 -13.72 4.62
C ASP A 285 -18.36 -13.67 3.74
N TRP A 286 -17.46 -12.72 4.00
CA TRP A 286 -16.24 -12.54 3.20
C TRP A 286 -15.00 -13.19 3.85
N GLY A 287 -15.10 -13.55 5.13
CA GLY A 287 -13.99 -14.11 5.89
C GLY A 287 -12.86 -13.11 6.16
N THR A 288 -13.15 -11.80 6.09
CA THR A 288 -12.16 -10.72 6.18
C THR A 288 -12.25 -9.96 7.50
N LYS A 289 -11.19 -9.23 7.85
CA LYS A 289 -11.14 -8.26 8.94
C LYS A 289 -11.64 -6.89 8.48
N ILE A 290 -12.18 -6.11 9.41
CA ILE A 290 -12.66 -4.73 9.19
C ILE A 290 -11.68 -3.77 9.84
N PHE A 291 -11.26 -2.73 9.10
CA PHE A 291 -10.43 -1.67 9.64
C PHE A 291 -11.07 -0.96 10.83
N ASP A 292 -10.27 -0.71 11.87
CA ASP A 292 -10.69 0.07 13.04
C ASP A 292 -10.61 1.57 12.75
N TYR A 293 -11.70 2.13 12.25
CA TYR A 293 -11.77 3.57 11.92
C TYR A 293 -11.77 4.47 13.16
N GLU A 294 -11.90 3.95 14.37
CA GLU A 294 -11.79 4.72 15.60
C GLU A 294 -10.33 5.07 15.90
N LYS A 295 -9.36 4.24 15.44
CA LYS A 295 -7.93 4.52 15.58
C LYS A 295 -7.48 5.62 14.61
N PRO A 296 -6.92 6.72 15.10
CA PRO A 296 -6.39 7.79 14.24
C PRO A 296 -5.35 7.29 13.24
N GLN A 297 -4.46 6.38 13.66
CA GLN A 297 -3.39 5.82 12.83
C GLN A 297 -3.94 5.00 11.66
N VAL A 298 -5.05 4.27 11.87
CA VAL A 298 -5.69 3.49 10.81
C VAL A 298 -6.38 4.39 9.80
N ARG A 299 -7.11 5.43 10.25
CA ARG A 299 -7.65 6.44 9.33
C ARG A 299 -6.54 7.12 8.53
N ASN A 300 -5.44 7.43 9.22
CA ASN A 300 -4.26 8.02 8.57
C ASN A 300 -3.67 7.10 7.51
N PHE A 301 -3.52 5.80 7.80
CA PHE A 301 -3.06 4.80 6.85
C PHE A 301 -3.91 4.80 5.58
N LEU A 302 -5.23 4.79 5.71
CA LEU A 302 -6.16 4.74 4.58
C LEU A 302 -6.17 6.05 3.79
N ILE A 303 -6.23 7.21 4.44
CA ILE A 303 -6.24 8.51 3.75
C ILE A 303 -4.92 8.73 3.02
N ALA A 304 -3.78 8.45 3.68
CA ALA A 304 -2.47 8.54 3.07
C ALA A 304 -2.32 7.59 1.88
N ASN A 305 -2.94 6.40 1.94
CA ASN A 305 -2.97 5.45 0.82
C ASN A 305 -3.72 6.00 -0.40
N ALA A 306 -4.89 6.60 -0.19
CA ALA A 306 -5.63 7.24 -1.28
C ALA A 306 -4.80 8.35 -1.95
N LEU A 307 -4.14 9.21 -1.15
CA LEU A 307 -3.26 10.26 -1.65
C LEU A 307 -2.04 9.71 -2.37
N PHE A 308 -1.45 8.64 -1.85
CA PHE A 308 -0.31 7.97 -2.48
C PHE A 308 -0.59 7.57 -3.94
N TRP A 309 -1.72 6.93 -4.20
CA TRP A 309 -2.10 6.55 -5.56
C TRP A 309 -2.29 7.75 -6.49
N ILE A 310 -2.88 8.84 -5.98
CA ILE A 310 -3.11 10.07 -6.74
C ILE A 310 -1.80 10.82 -7.01
N GLU A 311 -0.90 10.91 -6.01
CA GLU A 311 0.31 11.71 -6.08
C GLU A 311 1.47 10.99 -6.78
N HIS A 312 1.69 9.70 -6.48
CA HIS A 312 2.83 8.95 -7.04
C HIS A 312 2.50 8.26 -8.36
N PHE A 313 1.26 7.79 -8.53
CA PHE A 313 0.84 7.10 -9.76
C PHE A 313 -0.11 7.91 -10.63
N HIS A 314 -0.35 9.18 -10.34
CA HIS A 314 -1.18 10.09 -11.12
C HIS A 314 -2.61 9.60 -11.40
N VAL A 315 -3.15 8.70 -10.61
CA VAL A 315 -4.51 8.18 -10.74
C VAL A 315 -5.51 9.32 -10.71
N ASP A 316 -6.49 9.31 -11.60
CA ASP A 316 -7.46 10.41 -11.78
C ASP A 316 -8.65 10.32 -10.84
N GLY A 317 -8.96 9.13 -10.36
CA GLY A 317 -10.06 8.90 -9.46
C GLY A 317 -9.94 7.58 -8.71
N LEU A 318 -10.74 7.46 -7.66
CA LEU A 318 -10.88 6.24 -6.89
C LEU A 318 -12.35 5.79 -6.95
N ARG A 319 -12.57 4.53 -7.27
CA ARG A 319 -13.84 3.86 -6.98
C ARG A 319 -13.71 3.20 -5.63
N VAL A 320 -14.55 3.61 -4.69
CA VAL A 320 -14.48 3.11 -3.31
C VAL A 320 -15.34 1.86 -3.17
N ASP A 321 -14.68 0.74 -2.90
CA ASP A 321 -15.34 -0.54 -2.72
C ASP A 321 -16.04 -0.66 -1.36
N ALA A 322 -17.14 -1.43 -1.32
CA ALA A 322 -17.84 -1.85 -0.11
C ALA A 322 -18.29 -0.70 0.83
N VAL A 323 -18.66 0.46 0.29
CA VAL A 323 -19.02 1.66 1.08
C VAL A 323 -20.13 1.37 2.10
N ALA A 324 -21.15 0.61 1.74
CA ALA A 324 -22.25 0.28 2.65
C ALA A 324 -21.76 -0.46 3.91
N SER A 325 -20.75 -1.32 3.75
CA SER A 325 -20.18 -2.06 4.89
C SER A 325 -19.40 -1.17 5.88
N MET A 326 -18.98 0.02 5.44
CA MET A 326 -18.33 1.01 6.31
C MET A 326 -19.35 1.92 7.03
N LEU A 327 -20.54 2.07 6.46
CA LEU A 327 -21.58 2.98 6.98
C LEU A 327 -22.56 2.26 7.92
N TYR A 328 -22.80 0.97 7.70
CA TYR A 328 -23.78 0.18 8.44
C TYR A 328 -23.08 -0.95 9.21
N LEU A 329 -23.09 -0.88 10.54
CA LEU A 329 -22.39 -1.81 11.43
C LEU A 329 -22.96 -3.25 11.37
N ASP A 330 -24.22 -3.39 10.99
CA ASP A 330 -24.93 -4.65 10.80
C ASP A 330 -24.85 -5.21 9.38
N TYR A 331 -24.10 -4.55 8.47
CA TYR A 331 -23.99 -4.97 7.08
C TYR A 331 -23.51 -6.43 6.96
N GLY A 332 -24.31 -7.29 6.31
CA GLY A 332 -23.99 -8.72 6.13
C GLY A 332 -23.98 -9.54 7.42
N LYS A 333 -24.54 -9.02 8.51
CA LYS A 333 -24.57 -9.68 9.83
C LYS A 333 -25.99 -9.98 10.27
N GLN A 334 -26.14 -11.08 11.02
CA GLN A 334 -27.39 -11.47 11.64
C GLN A 334 -27.46 -10.99 13.10
N ASP A 335 -28.64 -11.12 13.71
CA ASP A 335 -28.80 -10.81 15.13
C ASP A 335 -27.78 -11.54 15.99
N GLY A 336 -27.11 -10.80 16.88
CA GLY A 336 -26.05 -11.29 17.75
C GLY A 336 -24.64 -11.32 17.11
N GLN A 337 -24.52 -11.08 15.81
CA GLN A 337 -23.22 -11.01 15.09
C GLN A 337 -22.65 -9.59 15.00
N TRP A 338 -23.35 -8.61 15.51
CA TRP A 338 -22.91 -7.22 15.50
C TRP A 338 -23.20 -6.49 16.81
N VAL A 339 -22.53 -5.40 17.03
CA VAL A 339 -22.73 -4.46 18.16
C VAL A 339 -22.69 -3.03 17.64
N PRO A 340 -23.46 -2.12 18.25
CA PRO A 340 -23.50 -0.72 17.87
C PRO A 340 -22.17 0.01 18.16
#